data_39e659e26dacc5adfeef7a4d5def73cb
#
_entry.id   39e659e26dacc5adfeef7a4d5def73cb
#
_cell.length_a   1.000
_cell.length_b   1.000
_cell.length_c   1.000
_cell.angle_alpha   90.00
_cell.angle_beta   90.00
_cell.angle_gamma   90.00
#
_symmetry.space_group_name_H-M   'P 1'
#
loop_
_entity.id
_entity.type
_entity.pdbx_description
1 polymer ?
#
loop_
_entity_poly.entity_id
_entity_poly.type
_entity_poly.pdbx_seq_one_letter_code
_entity_poly.pdbx_strand_id
1 'polypeptide(L)' 'MTTGGKIQRIRQHRKMTQKELGDAIGLPANRVAQYEMGYRVPKKPLLEQMAQALQVSPLALQEPNTGNISDIM' A
#
# COMPACT_ATOMS: atom_id res chain seq x y z
N MET A 1 1.54 -10.57 -6.46
CA MET A 1 0.62 -9.45 -6.23
C MET A 1 1.42 -8.18 -6.01
N THR A 2 1.04 -7.08 -6.63
CA THR A 2 1.75 -5.83 -6.49
C THR A 2 1.45 -5.17 -5.16
N THR A 3 2.27 -4.17 -4.81
CA THR A 3 2.03 -3.38 -3.61
C THR A 3 0.64 -2.74 -3.66
N GLY A 4 0.27 -2.16 -4.81
CA GLY A 4 -1.06 -1.55 -4.95
C GLY A 4 -2.17 -2.56 -4.76
N GLY A 5 -2.02 -3.74 -5.31
CA GLY A 5 -3.01 -4.79 -5.14
C GLY A 5 -3.13 -5.23 -3.69
N LYS A 6 -2.00 -5.29 -2.98
CA LYS A 6 -2.02 -5.63 -1.56
C LYS A 6 -2.72 -4.56 -0.74
N ILE A 7 -2.44 -3.30 -1.03
CA ILE A 7 -3.11 -2.19 -0.34
C ILE A 7 -4.62 -2.31 -0.52
N GLN A 8 -5.06 -2.50 -1.76
CA GLN A 8 -6.48 -2.59 -2.06
C GLN A 8 -7.12 -3.77 -1.33
N ARG A 9 -6.47 -4.92 -1.38
CA ARG A 9 -7.01 -6.14 -0.79
C ARG A 9 -7.14 -6.01 0.73
N ILE A 10 -6.11 -5.49 1.39
CA ILE A 10 -6.15 -5.34 2.84
C ILE A 10 -7.16 -4.26 3.23
N ARG A 11 -7.21 -3.17 2.45
CA ARG A 11 -8.19 -2.12 2.70
C ARG A 11 -9.61 -2.67 2.66
N GLN A 12 -9.91 -3.45 1.62
CA GLN A 12 -11.24 -4.05 1.48
C GLN A 12 -11.52 -5.03 2.61
N HIS A 13 -10.51 -5.78 3.00
CA HIS A 13 -10.67 -6.71 4.10
C HIS A 13 -11.00 -5.99 5.41
N ARG A 14 -10.45 -4.80 5.59
CA ARG A 14 -10.73 -3.95 6.75
C ARG A 14 -12.01 -3.16 6.58
N LYS A 15 -12.70 -3.32 5.45
CA LYS A 15 -13.94 -2.61 5.14
C LYS A 15 -13.78 -1.10 5.15
N MET A 16 -12.63 -0.64 4.70
CA MET A 16 -12.34 0.78 4.55
C MET A 16 -12.57 1.20 3.11
N THR A 17 -13.09 2.40 2.94
CA THR A 17 -13.16 3.00 1.60
C THR A 17 -11.83 3.64 1.26
N GLN A 18 -11.64 3.95 -0.03
CA GLN A 18 -10.46 4.69 -0.45
C GLN A 18 -10.39 6.05 0.25
N LYS A 19 -11.55 6.67 0.46
CA LYS A 19 -11.60 7.95 1.15
C LYS A 19 -11.14 7.81 2.59
N GLU A 20 -11.57 6.75 3.26
CA GLU A 20 -11.20 6.53 4.65
C GLU A 20 -9.71 6.31 4.79
N LEU A 21 -9.13 5.49 3.91
CA LEU A 21 -7.68 5.29 3.95
C LEU A 21 -6.97 6.60 3.63
N GLY A 22 -7.44 7.33 2.63
CA GLY A 22 -6.86 8.62 2.28
C GLY A 22 -6.89 9.60 3.43
N ASP A 23 -8.03 9.69 4.13
CA ASP A 23 -8.14 10.58 5.28
C ASP A 23 -7.12 10.23 6.35
N ALA A 24 -6.85 8.94 6.54
CA ALA A 24 -5.90 8.50 7.56
C ALA A 24 -4.46 8.86 7.22
N ILE A 25 -4.14 9.01 5.94
CA ILE A 25 -2.77 9.30 5.51
C ILE A 25 -2.62 10.68 4.87
N GLY A 26 -3.70 11.48 4.89
CA GLY A 26 -3.64 12.85 4.40
C GLY A 26 -3.68 12.98 2.88
N LEU A 27 -4.30 12.04 2.19
CA LEU A 27 -4.39 12.06 0.73
C LEU A 27 -5.84 11.95 0.28
N PRO A 28 -6.17 12.49 -0.90
CA PRO A 28 -7.51 12.32 -1.44
C PRO A 28 -7.73 10.89 -1.94
N ALA A 29 -9.00 10.50 -2.03
CA ALA A 29 -9.35 9.15 -2.44
C ALA A 29 -8.79 8.79 -3.82
N ASN A 30 -8.79 9.75 -4.75
CA ASN A 30 -8.28 9.46 -6.08
C ASN A 30 -6.77 9.18 -6.07
N ARG A 31 -6.04 9.73 -5.12
CA ARG A 31 -4.62 9.42 -5.00
C ARG A 31 -4.43 7.99 -4.48
N VAL A 32 -5.27 7.58 -3.52
CA VAL A 32 -5.25 6.21 -3.04
C VAL A 32 -5.53 5.25 -4.21
N ALA A 33 -6.52 5.59 -5.04
CA ALA A 33 -6.85 4.77 -6.19
C ALA A 33 -5.66 4.62 -7.14
N GLN A 34 -4.89 5.69 -7.35
CA GLN A 34 -3.72 5.63 -8.22
C GLN A 34 -2.67 4.66 -7.69
N TYR A 35 -2.48 4.63 -6.39
CA TYR A 35 -1.55 3.68 -5.79
C TYR A 35 -2.07 2.25 -5.93
N GLU A 36 -3.36 2.06 -5.71
CA GLU A 36 -3.94 0.72 -5.81
C GLU A 36 -3.88 0.17 -7.23
N MET A 37 -4.04 1.03 -8.21
CA MET A 37 -4.01 0.62 -9.61
C MET A 37 -2.59 0.51 -10.18
N GLY A 38 -1.59 0.92 -9.41
CA GLY A 38 -0.22 0.81 -9.87
C GLY A 38 0.27 1.98 -10.68
N TYR A 39 -0.52 3.04 -10.83
CA TYR A 39 -0.06 4.24 -11.52
C TYR A 39 0.98 5.00 -10.74
N ARG A 40 0.98 4.83 -9.43
CA ARG A 40 1.99 5.40 -8.55
C ARG A 40 2.43 4.32 -7.58
N VAL A 41 3.69 4.38 -7.17
CA VAL A 41 4.22 3.46 -6.17
C VAL A 41 4.52 4.26 -4.92
N PRO A 42 3.97 3.89 -3.76
CA PRO A 42 4.22 4.65 -2.54
C PRO A 42 5.68 4.48 -2.12
N LYS A 43 6.30 5.58 -1.74
CA LYS A 43 7.64 5.53 -1.19
C LYS A 43 7.56 5.03 0.25
N LYS A 44 8.72 4.65 0.78
CA LYS A 44 8.77 3.99 2.07
C LYS A 44 8.02 4.73 3.18
N PRO A 45 8.19 6.05 3.35
CA PRO A 45 7.46 6.73 4.43
C PRO A 45 5.95 6.63 4.27
N LEU A 46 5.45 6.78 3.05
CA LEU A 46 4.01 6.67 2.80
C LEU A 46 3.54 5.23 2.99
N LEU A 47 4.34 4.28 2.55
CA LEU A 47 4.00 2.88 2.70
C LEU A 47 3.83 2.52 4.17
N GLU A 48 4.72 3.06 5.02
CA GLU A 48 4.61 2.83 6.45
C GLU A 48 3.35 3.46 7.03
N GLN A 49 2.98 4.65 6.55
CA GLN A 49 1.74 5.28 6.99
C GLN A 49 0.52 4.47 6.58
N MET A 50 0.54 3.94 5.36
CA MET A 50 -0.55 3.10 4.88
C MET A 50 -0.67 1.84 5.71
N ALA A 51 0.46 1.20 6.00
CA ALA A 51 0.47 -0.02 6.81
C ALA A 51 -0.10 0.26 8.20
N GLN A 52 0.29 1.38 8.79
CA GLN A 52 -0.21 1.75 10.10
C GLN A 52 -1.71 2.00 10.07
N ALA A 53 -2.19 2.69 9.04
CA ALA A 53 -3.62 2.93 8.89
C ALA A 53 -4.41 1.64 8.69
N LEU A 54 -3.81 0.69 8.01
CA LEU A 54 -4.43 -0.62 7.76
C LEU A 54 -4.18 -1.60 8.89
N GLN A 55 -3.38 -1.23 9.86
CA GLN A 55 -3.05 -2.05 11.03
C GLN A 55 -2.33 -3.34 10.66
N VAL A 56 -1.39 -3.22 9.75
CA VAL A 56 -0.54 -4.34 9.34
C VAL A 56 0.91 -3.89 9.35
N SER A 57 1.81 -4.86 9.31
CA SER A 57 3.23 -4.57 9.18
C SER A 57 3.50 -3.99 7.78
N PRO A 58 4.44 -3.04 7.66
CA PRO A 58 4.82 -2.57 6.33
C PRO A 58 5.26 -3.70 5.40
N LEU A 59 5.80 -4.78 5.96
CA LEU A 59 6.20 -5.93 5.15
C LEU A 59 5.01 -6.55 4.43
N ALA A 60 3.82 -6.43 4.98
CA ALA A 60 2.62 -6.98 4.35
C ALA A 60 2.28 -6.27 3.06
N LEU A 61 2.75 -5.03 2.88
CA LEU A 61 2.46 -4.25 1.69
C LEU A 61 3.59 -4.28 0.68
N GLN A 62 4.78 -4.73 1.07
CA GLN A 62 5.92 -4.77 0.16
C GLN A 62 5.75 -5.92 -0.83
N GLU A 63 6.27 -5.72 -2.03
CA GLU A 63 6.27 -6.78 -3.00
C GLU A 63 7.26 -7.84 -2.56
N PRO A 64 6.92 -9.10 -2.76
CA PRO A 64 7.84 -10.17 -2.42
C PRO A 64 9.05 -10.06 -3.31
N ASN A 65 10.02 -9.70 -2.88
CA ASN A 65 11.16 -9.65 -3.12
C ASN A 65 11.87 -10.10 -4.18
N THR A 66 11.52 -9.76 -5.22
CA THR A 66 12.27 -9.86 -6.41
C THR A 66 13.61 -9.24 -6.26
N GLY A 67 13.64 -8.11 -5.58
CA GLY A 67 14.89 -7.44 -5.32
C GLY A 67 15.84 -8.29 -4.54
N ASN A 68 15.32 -9.08 -3.62
CA ASN A 68 16.18 -9.91 -2.81
C ASN A 68 16.94 -10.94 -3.63
N ILE A 69 16.29 -11.45 -4.63
CA ILE A 69 16.94 -12.42 -5.50
C ILE A 69 18.09 -11.77 -6.22
N SER A 70 17.89 -10.56 -6.67
CA SER A 70 18.95 -9.82 -7.31
C SER A 70 20.10 -9.55 -6.37
N ASP A 71 19.78 -9.24 -5.13
CA ASP A 71 20.79 -8.92 -4.15
C ASP A 71 21.66 -10.12 -3.83
N ILE A 72 21.13 -11.29 -3.92
CA ILE A 72 21.88 -12.50 -3.66
C ILE A 72 22.92 -12.73 -4.74
N MET A 73 22.62 -12.32 -5.91
CA MET A 73 23.56 -12.46 -7.01
C MET A 73 24.71 -11.50 -6.87
#